data_c0edc3e560a73e3f96cf9834ef286e53
#
_entry.id   c0edc3e560a73e3f96cf9834ef286e53
#
_cell.length_a   1.000
_cell.length_b   1.000
_cell.length_c   1.000
_cell.angle_alpha   90.00
_cell.angle_beta   90.00
_cell.angle_gamma   90.00
#
_symmetry.space_group_name_H-M   'P 1'
#
loop_
_entity.id
_entity.type
_entity.pdbx_description
1 polymer ?
#
loop_
_entity_poly.entity_id
_entity_poly.type
_entity_poly.pdbx_seq_one_letter_code
_entity_poly.pdbx_strand_id
1 'polypeptide(L)'
;GHGIDITGDSAKVDNKGGMTVTDPDSIGILIDGDKAIVNNDGDNAISNGGTGTQINGDEATVNNNGNTTVDGQGSTGTEIAGNNAVVNQDGTLDVSGGGHGIDITGDSATVDNKGGMTVTDPDSIGILIDGDKAIVNNDGDNAISNGGTGTQVNGDEATVNNNGNTTVDGQGSTGTEIAGNNAVVNQDGTLDVSGGGHGIDITGDSATVDNKGGMTVTDPDSIGILIDGDKAIVNNDGDNAISNGGTGTQINGDEATVNNNGNTTVDGQGSTGTEIAGNNAVVNQDGTLDVSGGGHGIDITGDSATVDNKGGMTVTDPDSIGILIDGDKAIVNNDGDNAISNGGTGTQINGDEATVNNNGNTTVDGQGSTGTEIAGNNVVVNQDGTLDVSGGGHGIDITGDSATVDNKGGMTVTDPDSIGILIDGDKAIVNNDGDNAISNGGTGTQVNGDEATVNNNGNTTVDGQGSTGTEIAGNNAVVNQDGTLDVSGGGHGIDITGDSATVDNKGGMTVTDPDSIGILIDGDKAIVNNDGDNAISNGGTGTQVNGDEATVNNNGKTTVDGQGSTGTEIAGNNAVVNQDGTL
;
A
#
# COMPACT_ATOMS: atom_id res chain seq x y z
N GLY A 1 29.41 -35.15 -33.45
CA GLY A 1 30.47 -36.10 -32.99
C GLY A 1 30.78 -35.85 -31.55
N HIS A 2 31.41 -36.88 -30.86
CA HIS A 2 31.75 -36.79 -29.42
C HIS A 2 33.25 -36.61 -29.24
N GLY A 3 33.68 -35.69 -28.36
CA GLY A 3 35.07 -35.51 -28.00
C GLY A 3 35.54 -36.62 -27.05
N ILE A 4 34.81 -36.84 -25.96
CA ILE A 4 34.96 -37.93 -25.00
C ILE A 4 33.61 -38.62 -24.86
N ASP A 5 33.59 -39.96 -24.90
CA ASP A 5 32.37 -40.77 -24.76
C ASP A 5 32.65 -41.94 -23.83
N ILE A 6 32.01 -41.99 -22.68
CA ILE A 6 32.22 -43.01 -21.64
C ILE A 6 30.91 -43.64 -21.23
N THR A 7 30.83 -44.96 -21.27
CA THR A 7 29.70 -45.71 -20.73
C THR A 7 30.13 -46.47 -19.48
N GLY A 8 29.60 -46.13 -18.31
CA GLY A 8 29.91 -46.80 -17.06
C GLY A 8 29.90 -45.87 -15.85
N ASP A 9 29.57 -46.43 -14.67
CA ASP A 9 29.45 -45.70 -13.43
C ASP A 9 30.80 -45.19 -12.90
N SER A 10 30.72 -44.10 -12.12
CA SER A 10 31.85 -43.49 -11.44
C SER A 10 32.99 -43.04 -12.41
N ALA A 11 32.62 -42.70 -13.63
CA ALA A 11 33.57 -42.13 -14.60
C ALA A 11 34.12 -40.80 -14.12
N LYS A 12 35.40 -40.55 -14.37
CA LYS A 12 36.03 -39.27 -14.06
C LYS A 12 36.71 -38.67 -15.28
N VAL A 13 36.42 -37.41 -15.59
CA VAL A 13 37.08 -36.64 -16.65
C VAL A 13 37.73 -35.39 -16.03
N ASP A 14 39.03 -35.19 -16.24
CA ASP A 14 39.74 -33.96 -15.89
C ASP A 14 40.16 -33.25 -17.20
N ASN A 15 39.38 -32.25 -17.62
CA ASN A 15 39.68 -31.45 -18.81
C ASN A 15 40.36 -30.13 -18.40
N LYS A 16 41.66 -30.06 -18.59
CA LYS A 16 42.48 -28.91 -18.21
C LYS A 16 42.64 -27.84 -19.29
N GLY A 17 42.31 -28.19 -20.52
CA GLY A 17 42.62 -27.36 -21.69
C GLY A 17 41.44 -26.51 -22.18
N GLY A 18 40.32 -26.58 -21.53
CA GLY A 18 39.06 -25.97 -22.03
C GLY A 18 38.45 -26.79 -23.17
N MET A 19 37.32 -26.33 -23.67
CA MET A 19 36.53 -27.06 -24.63
C MET A 19 35.91 -26.10 -25.66
N THR A 20 35.89 -26.49 -26.93
CA THR A 20 35.17 -25.78 -27.97
C THR A 20 34.29 -26.78 -28.69
N VAL A 21 32.98 -26.57 -28.65
CA VAL A 21 31.99 -27.42 -29.29
C VAL A 21 31.12 -26.56 -30.23
N THR A 22 31.08 -26.92 -31.48
CA THR A 22 30.32 -26.23 -32.52
C THR A 22 29.56 -27.24 -33.35
N ASP A 23 28.50 -26.86 -33.90
CA ASP A 23 27.62 -27.66 -34.76
C ASP A 23 26.61 -28.54 -33.97
N PRO A 24 25.42 -28.73 -34.56
CA PRO A 24 24.39 -29.59 -33.99
C PRO A 24 24.86 -31.03 -33.78
N ASP A 25 24.36 -31.67 -32.73
CA ASP A 25 24.70 -33.06 -32.34
C ASP A 25 26.20 -33.31 -32.02
N SER A 26 26.94 -32.23 -31.79
CA SER A 26 28.34 -32.35 -31.29
C SER A 26 28.36 -32.25 -29.77
N ILE A 27 29.00 -33.21 -29.10
CA ILE A 27 29.11 -33.26 -27.64
C ILE A 27 30.59 -33.28 -27.27
N GLY A 28 31.00 -32.37 -26.39
CA GLY A 28 32.39 -32.34 -25.91
C GLY A 28 32.70 -33.55 -25.02
N ILE A 29 31.94 -33.74 -23.97
CA ILE A 29 32.05 -34.86 -23.03
C ILE A 29 30.68 -35.51 -22.84
N LEU A 30 30.54 -36.81 -23.18
CA LEU A 30 29.33 -37.61 -22.95
C LEU A 30 29.67 -38.73 -21.94
N ILE A 31 28.83 -38.84 -20.88
CA ILE A 31 28.96 -39.94 -19.92
C ILE A 31 27.57 -40.55 -19.67
N ASP A 32 27.47 -41.86 -19.94
CA ASP A 32 26.29 -42.66 -19.61
C ASP A 32 26.61 -43.53 -18.38
N GLY A 33 26.24 -43.09 -17.18
CA GLY A 33 26.53 -43.80 -15.93
C GLY A 33 26.39 -42.91 -14.70
N ASP A 34 26.10 -43.54 -13.57
CA ASP A 34 25.90 -42.85 -12.29
C ASP A 34 27.23 -42.40 -11.66
N LYS A 35 27.16 -41.38 -10.81
CA LYS A 35 28.29 -40.87 -10.03
C LYS A 35 29.45 -40.37 -10.88
N ALA A 36 29.18 -39.88 -12.04
CA ALA A 36 30.17 -39.29 -12.93
C ALA A 36 30.73 -37.97 -12.32
N ILE A 37 32.02 -37.73 -12.52
CA ILE A 37 32.67 -36.48 -12.10
C ILE A 37 33.37 -35.87 -13.31
N VAL A 38 33.03 -34.65 -13.66
CA VAL A 38 33.68 -33.88 -14.72
C VAL A 38 34.30 -32.60 -14.14
N ASN A 39 35.58 -32.38 -14.36
CA ASN A 39 36.29 -31.17 -13.99
C ASN A 39 36.75 -30.46 -15.27
N ASN A 40 36.19 -29.29 -15.56
CA ASN A 40 36.55 -28.40 -16.67
C ASN A 40 37.35 -27.21 -16.10
N ASP A 41 38.69 -27.29 -16.15
CA ASP A 41 39.54 -26.22 -15.60
C ASP A 41 39.73 -25.05 -16.57
N GLY A 42 39.65 -25.30 -17.87
CA GLY A 42 39.77 -24.26 -18.89
C GLY A 42 38.41 -23.72 -19.34
N ASP A 43 38.44 -22.64 -20.12
CA ASP A 43 37.22 -22.00 -20.62
C ASP A 43 36.47 -22.91 -21.62
N ASN A 44 35.15 -22.88 -21.57
CA ASN A 44 34.29 -23.66 -22.43
C ASN A 44 33.53 -22.72 -23.38
N ALA A 45 33.58 -23.01 -24.68
CA ALA A 45 32.87 -22.26 -25.71
C ALA A 45 31.96 -23.21 -26.51
N ILE A 46 30.68 -23.08 -26.38
CA ILE A 46 29.68 -23.95 -27.01
C ILE A 46 28.77 -23.10 -27.93
N SER A 47 28.58 -23.56 -29.16
CA SER A 47 27.79 -22.79 -30.13
C SER A 47 27.11 -23.65 -31.18
N ASN A 48 26.16 -23.04 -31.91
CA ASN A 48 25.48 -23.63 -33.06
C ASN A 48 24.83 -24.99 -32.79
N GLY A 49 24.21 -25.17 -31.61
CA GLY A 49 23.52 -26.42 -31.26
C GLY A 49 24.40 -27.52 -30.70
N GLY A 50 25.62 -27.19 -30.24
CA GLY A 50 26.51 -28.15 -29.57
C GLY A 50 26.22 -28.30 -28.09
N THR A 51 26.66 -29.42 -27.47
CA THR A 51 26.58 -29.64 -26.03
C THR A 51 28.00 -29.79 -25.45
N GLY A 52 28.33 -28.99 -24.45
CA GLY A 52 29.63 -29.04 -23.80
C GLY A 52 29.83 -30.33 -23.04
N THR A 53 29.15 -30.50 -21.91
CA THR A 53 29.16 -31.71 -21.09
C THR A 53 27.73 -32.28 -21.00
N GLN A 54 27.57 -33.56 -21.32
CA GLN A 54 26.31 -34.28 -21.16
C GLN A 54 26.48 -35.51 -20.28
N ILE A 55 25.67 -35.65 -19.23
CA ILE A 55 25.70 -36.80 -18.33
C ILE A 55 24.30 -37.39 -18.18
N ASN A 56 24.18 -38.69 -18.48
CA ASN A 56 22.97 -39.47 -18.27
C ASN A 56 23.19 -40.40 -17.08
N GLY A 57 22.82 -39.98 -15.87
CA GLY A 57 23.01 -40.76 -14.66
C GLY A 57 22.83 -39.94 -13.38
N ASP A 58 22.48 -40.63 -12.31
CA ASP A 58 22.27 -40.03 -10.99
C ASP A 58 23.58 -39.66 -10.28
N GLU A 59 23.48 -38.74 -9.32
CA GLU A 59 24.61 -38.31 -8.48
C GLU A 59 25.82 -37.76 -9.28
N ALA A 60 25.58 -37.16 -10.45
CA ALA A 60 26.61 -36.55 -11.26
C ALA A 60 27.16 -35.27 -10.64
N THR A 61 28.46 -35.02 -10.79
CA THR A 61 29.12 -33.77 -10.37
C THR A 61 29.89 -33.14 -11.54
N VAL A 62 29.59 -31.88 -11.87
CA VAL A 62 30.32 -31.11 -12.87
C VAL A 62 30.90 -29.85 -12.21
N ASN A 63 32.21 -29.69 -12.35
CA ASN A 63 32.95 -28.53 -11.86
C ASN A 63 33.47 -27.72 -13.05
N ASN A 64 32.88 -26.59 -13.35
CA ASN A 64 33.30 -25.65 -14.38
C ASN A 64 34.10 -24.52 -13.73
N ASN A 65 35.43 -24.73 -13.62
CA ASN A 65 36.33 -23.76 -12.98
C ASN A 65 36.65 -22.58 -13.93
N GLY A 66 36.68 -22.82 -15.24
CA GLY A 66 36.80 -21.77 -16.26
C GLY A 66 35.47 -21.14 -16.63
N ASN A 67 35.55 -20.09 -17.46
CA ASN A 67 34.35 -19.42 -17.96
C ASN A 67 33.60 -20.34 -18.94
N THR A 68 32.28 -20.27 -18.93
CA THR A 68 31.43 -20.99 -19.87
C THR A 68 30.63 -20.00 -20.71
N THR A 69 30.84 -20.04 -22.04
CA THR A 69 30.12 -19.24 -23.01
C THR A 69 29.25 -20.15 -23.86
N VAL A 70 27.95 -19.88 -23.92
CA VAL A 70 26.96 -20.64 -24.71
C VAL A 70 26.26 -19.69 -25.66
N ASP A 71 26.37 -19.94 -26.96
CA ASP A 71 25.79 -19.08 -27.97
C ASP A 71 25.00 -19.88 -29.03
N GLY A 72 23.79 -19.46 -29.30
CA GLY A 72 22.97 -20.01 -30.36
C GLY A 72 21.97 -21.08 -29.93
N GLN A 73 20.89 -21.12 -30.67
CA GLN A 73 19.75 -21.97 -30.40
C GLN A 73 20.13 -23.46 -30.31
N GLY A 74 19.68 -24.13 -29.24
CA GLY A 74 19.97 -25.55 -28.99
C GLY A 74 21.37 -25.83 -28.49
N SER A 75 22.21 -24.79 -28.20
CA SER A 75 23.50 -24.97 -27.55
C SER A 75 23.32 -25.14 -26.05
N THR A 76 24.02 -26.08 -25.42
CA THR A 76 23.95 -26.33 -23.98
C THR A 76 25.34 -26.45 -23.38
N GLY A 77 25.64 -25.68 -22.35
CA GLY A 77 26.93 -25.74 -21.66
C GLY A 77 27.10 -27.05 -20.90
N THR A 78 26.24 -27.32 -19.94
CA THR A 78 26.17 -28.53 -19.14
C THR A 78 24.76 -29.08 -19.13
N GLU A 79 24.58 -30.32 -19.55
CA GLU A 79 23.30 -31.04 -19.56
C GLU A 79 23.41 -32.29 -18.67
N ILE A 80 22.46 -32.44 -17.71
CA ILE A 80 22.45 -33.62 -16.82
C ILE A 80 21.02 -34.19 -16.76
N ALA A 81 20.88 -35.48 -17.12
CA ALA A 81 19.65 -36.22 -16.91
C ALA A 81 19.88 -37.22 -15.76
N GLY A 82 19.48 -36.82 -14.55
CA GLY A 82 19.65 -37.65 -13.34
C GLY A 82 19.39 -36.88 -12.06
N ASN A 83 19.01 -37.60 -11.02
CA ASN A 83 18.73 -37.03 -9.71
C ASN A 83 20.00 -36.74 -8.90
N ASN A 84 19.89 -35.82 -7.94
CA ASN A 84 20.99 -35.44 -7.05
C ASN A 84 22.24 -34.93 -7.83
N ALA A 85 22.02 -34.27 -8.95
CA ALA A 85 23.08 -33.65 -9.73
C ALA A 85 23.67 -32.43 -8.98
N VAL A 86 24.98 -32.23 -9.10
CA VAL A 86 25.69 -31.08 -8.54
C VAL A 86 26.49 -30.40 -9.65
N VAL A 87 26.28 -29.10 -9.87
CA VAL A 87 27.06 -28.28 -10.80
C VAL A 87 27.66 -27.11 -10.05
N ASN A 88 28.99 -27.01 -10.07
CA ASN A 88 29.76 -25.89 -9.54
C ASN A 88 30.26 -25.05 -10.71
N GLN A 89 29.80 -23.85 -10.87
CA GLN A 89 30.19 -22.88 -11.90
C GLN A 89 31.03 -21.77 -11.23
N ASP A 90 32.36 -21.96 -11.15
CA ASP A 90 33.25 -20.99 -10.51
C ASP A 90 33.60 -19.83 -11.46
N GLY A 91 33.76 -20.09 -12.77
CA GLY A 91 33.92 -19.04 -13.79
C GLY A 91 32.58 -18.40 -14.19
N THR A 92 32.64 -17.34 -15.00
CA THR A 92 31.39 -16.68 -15.50
C THR A 92 30.58 -17.62 -16.38
N LEU A 93 29.27 -17.40 -16.38
CA LEU A 93 28.31 -18.09 -17.24
C LEU A 93 27.68 -17.08 -18.19
N ASP A 94 28.07 -17.07 -19.45
CA ASP A 94 27.57 -16.15 -20.46
C ASP A 94 26.69 -16.91 -21.49
N VAL A 95 25.41 -16.58 -21.58
CA VAL A 95 24.45 -17.30 -22.42
C VAL A 95 23.72 -16.35 -23.36
N SER A 96 23.67 -16.70 -24.64
CA SER A 96 23.06 -15.88 -25.67
C SER A 96 22.47 -16.72 -26.82
N GLY A 97 21.70 -16.06 -27.70
CA GLY A 97 21.22 -16.65 -28.94
C GLY A 97 20.27 -17.84 -28.80
N GLY A 98 19.58 -17.97 -27.67
CA GLY A 98 18.67 -19.09 -27.39
C GLY A 98 19.36 -20.35 -26.90
N GLY A 99 20.51 -20.22 -26.23
CA GLY A 99 21.22 -21.33 -25.60
C GLY A 99 20.83 -21.53 -24.12
N HIS A 100 21.22 -22.70 -23.55
CA HIS A 100 21.11 -23.01 -22.13
C HIS A 100 22.51 -23.14 -21.51
N GLY A 101 22.77 -22.41 -20.43
CA GLY A 101 24.06 -22.52 -19.72
C GLY A 101 24.19 -23.85 -18.99
N ILE A 102 23.29 -24.12 -18.06
CA ILE A 102 23.16 -25.36 -17.29
C ILE A 102 21.71 -25.84 -17.45
N ASP A 103 21.54 -27.11 -17.82
CA ASP A 103 20.22 -27.73 -18.02
C ASP A 103 20.20 -29.08 -17.29
N ILE A 104 19.34 -29.20 -16.26
CA ILE A 104 19.25 -30.39 -15.42
C ILE A 104 17.83 -30.90 -15.39
N THR A 105 17.64 -32.18 -15.75
CA THR A 105 16.38 -32.89 -15.58
C THR A 105 16.55 -33.92 -14.48
N GLY A 106 15.96 -33.68 -13.30
CA GLY A 106 16.03 -34.59 -12.16
C GLY A 106 15.85 -33.87 -10.82
N ASP A 107 15.39 -34.62 -9.84
CA ASP A 107 15.10 -34.08 -8.51
C ASP A 107 16.36 -33.84 -7.68
N SER A 108 16.26 -32.89 -6.74
CA SER A 108 17.31 -32.59 -5.76
C SER A 108 18.62 -32.13 -6.40
N ALA A 109 18.54 -31.43 -7.52
CA ALA A 109 19.69 -30.81 -8.16
C ALA A 109 20.24 -29.65 -7.32
N THR A 110 21.55 -29.46 -7.31
CA THR A 110 22.21 -28.32 -6.69
C THR A 110 23.12 -27.62 -7.71
N VAL A 111 22.95 -26.31 -7.88
CA VAL A 111 23.82 -25.48 -8.72
C VAL A 111 24.42 -24.37 -7.88
N ASP A 112 25.75 -24.32 -7.81
CA ASP A 112 26.50 -23.25 -7.17
C ASP A 112 27.18 -22.39 -8.26
N ASN A 113 26.64 -21.22 -8.55
CA ASN A 113 27.17 -20.27 -9.53
C ASN A 113 27.89 -19.12 -8.82
N LYS A 114 29.22 -19.17 -8.75
CA LYS A 114 30.03 -18.17 -8.06
C LYS A 114 30.51 -17.05 -8.98
N GLY A 115 30.68 -17.34 -10.25
CA GLY A 115 31.27 -16.42 -11.22
C GLY A 115 30.34 -15.33 -11.73
N GLY A 116 29.06 -15.39 -11.35
CA GLY A 116 28.04 -14.53 -11.91
C GLY A 116 27.57 -14.98 -13.29
N MET A 117 26.52 -14.33 -13.78
CA MET A 117 25.83 -14.79 -14.98
C MET A 117 25.42 -13.61 -15.85
N THR A 118 25.60 -13.74 -17.17
CA THR A 118 25.06 -12.82 -18.17
C THR A 118 24.16 -13.62 -19.12
N VAL A 119 22.89 -13.26 -19.20
CA VAL A 119 21.94 -13.92 -20.10
C VAL A 119 21.29 -12.88 -21.00
N THR A 120 21.40 -13.07 -22.31
CA THR A 120 20.83 -12.15 -23.27
C THR A 120 20.07 -12.91 -24.37
N ASP A 121 19.14 -12.25 -24.99
CA ASP A 121 18.32 -12.71 -26.10
C ASP A 121 17.21 -13.69 -25.71
N PRO A 122 16.10 -13.68 -26.46
CA PRO A 122 14.97 -14.57 -26.21
C PRO A 122 15.37 -16.05 -26.24
N ASP A 123 14.70 -16.85 -25.44
CA ASP A 123 14.92 -18.28 -25.25
C ASP A 123 16.31 -18.65 -24.66
N SER A 124 17.14 -17.66 -24.27
CA SER A 124 18.39 -17.92 -23.55
C SER A 124 18.10 -18.13 -22.07
N ILE A 125 18.59 -19.23 -21.49
CA ILE A 125 18.42 -19.54 -20.07
C ILE A 125 19.79 -19.81 -19.44
N GLY A 126 20.09 -19.10 -18.36
CA GLY A 126 21.34 -19.32 -17.64
C GLY A 126 21.37 -20.69 -16.96
N ILE A 127 20.40 -20.93 -16.07
CA ILE A 127 20.26 -22.18 -15.33
C ILE A 127 18.80 -22.66 -15.47
N LEU A 128 18.59 -23.85 -16.03
CA LEU A 128 17.29 -24.52 -16.14
C LEU A 128 17.33 -25.81 -15.32
N ILE A 129 16.32 -25.99 -14.44
CA ILE A 129 16.17 -27.23 -13.69
C ILE A 129 14.72 -27.70 -13.76
N ASP A 130 14.51 -28.90 -14.31
CA ASP A 130 13.23 -29.60 -14.32
C ASP A 130 13.26 -30.70 -13.26
N GLY A 131 12.79 -30.40 -12.04
CA GLY A 131 12.78 -31.36 -10.93
C GLY A 131 12.49 -30.70 -9.59
N ASP A 132 11.98 -31.48 -8.65
CA ASP A 132 11.62 -31.03 -7.32
C ASP A 132 12.87 -30.84 -6.43
N LYS A 133 12.73 -29.96 -5.42
CA LYS A 133 13.77 -29.72 -4.41
C LYS A 133 15.10 -29.24 -4.96
N ALA A 134 15.04 -28.51 -6.06
CA ALA A 134 16.22 -27.89 -6.63
C ALA A 134 16.78 -26.79 -5.70
N ILE A 135 18.10 -26.67 -5.64
CA ILE A 135 18.80 -25.57 -4.93
C ILE A 135 19.71 -24.86 -5.91
N VAL A 136 19.53 -23.57 -6.08
CA VAL A 136 20.42 -22.72 -6.89
C VAL A 136 21.01 -21.63 -6.01
N ASN A 137 22.33 -21.52 -5.97
CA ASN A 137 23.07 -20.48 -5.28
C ASN A 137 23.78 -19.61 -6.32
N ASN A 138 23.35 -18.38 -6.50
CA ASN A 138 23.96 -17.37 -7.35
C ASN A 138 24.74 -16.38 -6.48
N ASP A 139 26.04 -16.65 -6.28
CA ASP A 139 26.89 -15.81 -5.44
C ASP A 139 27.44 -14.60 -6.20
N GLY A 140 27.63 -14.71 -7.51
CA GLY A 140 28.05 -13.60 -8.36
C GLY A 140 26.89 -12.75 -8.85
N ASP A 141 27.19 -11.59 -9.40
CA ASP A 141 26.17 -10.70 -9.96
C ASP A 141 25.54 -11.31 -11.22
N ASN A 142 24.25 -11.10 -11.38
CA ASN A 142 23.47 -11.60 -12.51
C ASN A 142 22.94 -10.42 -13.35
N ALA A 143 23.19 -10.48 -14.66
CA ALA A 143 22.73 -9.50 -15.63
C ALA A 143 21.89 -10.18 -16.72
N ILE A 144 20.60 -9.93 -16.74
CA ILE A 144 19.65 -10.55 -17.65
C ILE A 144 19.01 -9.46 -18.54
N SER A 145 18.99 -9.69 -19.85
CA SER A 145 18.48 -8.67 -20.77
C SER A 145 17.89 -9.25 -22.05
N ASN A 146 17.17 -8.41 -22.78
CA ASN A 146 16.67 -8.71 -24.12
C ASN A 146 15.82 -9.99 -24.21
N GLY A 147 15.04 -10.32 -23.19
CA GLY A 147 14.18 -11.50 -23.17
C GLY A 147 14.85 -12.78 -22.66
N GLY A 148 16.02 -12.70 -22.04
CA GLY A 148 16.66 -13.85 -21.41
C GLY A 148 16.09 -14.20 -20.04
N THR A 149 16.31 -15.44 -19.57
CA THR A 149 15.96 -15.91 -18.22
C THR A 149 17.22 -16.30 -17.46
N GLY A 150 17.44 -15.72 -16.30
CA GLY A 150 18.61 -16.03 -15.48
C GLY A 150 18.55 -17.44 -14.91
N THR A 151 17.63 -17.69 -14.00
CA THR A 151 17.39 -19.01 -13.39
C THR A 151 15.94 -19.40 -13.58
N GLN A 152 15.69 -20.60 -14.13
CA GLN A 152 14.36 -21.18 -14.28
C GLN A 152 14.31 -22.54 -13.57
N VAL A 153 13.31 -22.72 -12.70
CA VAL A 153 13.08 -24.00 -12.01
C VAL A 153 11.63 -24.43 -12.19
N ASN A 154 11.44 -25.61 -12.76
CA ASN A 154 10.12 -26.23 -12.88
C ASN A 154 10.06 -27.41 -11.89
N GLY A 155 9.52 -27.17 -10.68
CA GLY A 155 9.43 -28.18 -9.64
C GLY A 155 9.06 -27.58 -8.29
N ASP A 156 8.46 -28.41 -7.44
CA ASP A 156 8.04 -28.03 -6.10
C ASP A 156 9.25 -27.94 -5.12
N GLU A 157 9.09 -27.18 -4.06
CA GLU A 157 10.07 -27.04 -2.99
C GLU A 157 11.44 -26.49 -3.48
N ALA A 158 11.46 -25.71 -4.57
CA ALA A 158 12.68 -25.09 -5.09
C ALA A 158 13.21 -24.02 -4.14
N THR A 159 14.53 -23.88 -4.03
CA THR A 159 15.20 -22.80 -3.30
C THR A 159 16.20 -22.10 -4.21
N VAL A 160 16.05 -20.78 -4.42
CA VAL A 160 17.00 -19.96 -5.17
C VAL A 160 17.59 -18.89 -4.24
N ASN A 161 18.89 -18.86 -4.10
CA ASN A 161 19.63 -17.89 -3.30
C ASN A 161 20.41 -16.95 -4.22
N ASN A 162 19.98 -15.71 -4.39
CA ASN A 162 20.66 -14.68 -5.14
C ASN A 162 21.47 -13.80 -4.18
N ASN A 163 22.69 -14.20 -3.89
CA ASN A 163 23.57 -13.48 -2.96
C ASN A 163 24.22 -12.26 -3.63
N GLY A 164 24.50 -12.32 -4.94
CA GLY A 164 24.93 -11.20 -5.75
C GLY A 164 23.77 -10.30 -6.20
N ASN A 165 24.11 -9.17 -6.80
CA ASN A 165 23.10 -8.26 -7.36
C ASN A 165 22.44 -8.88 -8.59
N THR A 166 21.16 -8.65 -8.77
CA THR A 166 20.41 -9.08 -9.95
C THR A 166 19.90 -7.86 -10.69
N THR A 167 20.31 -7.72 -11.94
CA THR A 167 19.83 -6.67 -12.86
C THR A 167 19.03 -7.32 -13.99
N VAL A 168 17.81 -6.87 -14.19
CA VAL A 168 16.91 -7.37 -15.25
C VAL A 168 16.47 -6.19 -16.11
N ASP A 169 16.79 -6.24 -17.40
CA ASP A 169 16.47 -5.15 -18.33
C ASP A 169 15.82 -5.68 -19.61
N GLY A 170 14.72 -5.07 -19.97
CA GLY A 170 14.03 -5.33 -21.24
C GLY A 170 12.87 -6.30 -21.15
N GLN A 171 11.95 -6.10 -22.08
CA GLN A 171 10.71 -6.86 -22.15
C GLN A 171 10.95 -8.37 -22.29
N GLY A 172 10.27 -9.17 -21.46
CA GLY A 172 10.40 -10.62 -21.42
C GLY A 172 11.65 -11.15 -20.75
N SER A 173 12.48 -10.27 -20.17
CA SER A 173 13.62 -10.70 -19.35
C SER A 173 13.13 -11.09 -17.95
N THR A 174 13.64 -12.22 -17.42
CA THR A 174 13.29 -12.67 -16.06
C THR A 174 14.54 -13.06 -15.28
N GLY A 175 14.71 -12.50 -14.09
CA GLY A 175 15.85 -12.82 -13.23
C GLY A 175 15.77 -14.24 -12.69
N THR A 176 14.72 -14.55 -11.94
CA THR A 176 14.41 -15.87 -11.39
C THR A 176 12.97 -16.23 -11.70
N GLU A 177 12.74 -17.36 -12.34
CA GLU A 177 11.42 -17.91 -12.68
C GLU A 177 11.24 -19.28 -12.00
N ILE A 178 10.14 -19.47 -11.26
CA ILE A 178 9.85 -20.75 -10.60
C ILE A 178 8.40 -21.16 -10.88
N ALA A 179 8.21 -22.34 -11.46
CA ALA A 179 6.92 -22.98 -11.59
C ALA A 179 6.84 -24.16 -10.63
N GLY A 180 6.27 -23.94 -9.43
CA GLY A 180 6.16 -24.95 -8.39
C GLY A 180 5.71 -24.38 -7.06
N ASN A 181 5.14 -25.25 -6.21
CA ASN A 181 4.64 -24.86 -4.89
C ASN A 181 5.76 -24.87 -3.85
N ASN A 182 5.56 -24.10 -2.79
CA ASN A 182 6.51 -23.99 -1.68
C ASN A 182 7.91 -23.52 -2.12
N ALA A 183 7.95 -22.69 -3.15
CA ALA A 183 9.19 -22.08 -3.62
C ALA A 183 9.75 -21.08 -2.61
N VAL A 184 11.06 -21.02 -2.47
CA VAL A 184 11.77 -20.04 -1.62
C VAL A 184 12.79 -19.29 -2.46
N VAL A 185 12.73 -17.97 -2.47
CA VAL A 185 13.74 -17.12 -3.10
C VAL A 185 14.33 -16.18 -2.06
N ASN A 186 15.64 -16.23 -1.86
CA ASN A 186 16.40 -15.32 -1.01
C ASN A 186 17.19 -14.36 -1.91
N GLN A 187 16.83 -13.09 -1.91
CA GLN A 187 17.51 -12.03 -2.66
C GLN A 187 18.32 -11.17 -1.69
N ASP A 188 19.58 -11.55 -1.44
CA ASP A 188 20.46 -10.81 -0.52
C ASP A 188 21.13 -9.59 -1.19
N GLY A 189 21.46 -9.69 -2.49
CA GLY A 189 21.91 -8.54 -3.30
C GLY A 189 20.76 -7.66 -3.74
N THR A 190 21.07 -6.50 -4.36
CA THR A 190 20.04 -5.61 -4.91
C THR A 190 19.29 -6.27 -6.06
N LEU A 191 18.03 -5.88 -6.24
CA LEU A 191 17.19 -6.29 -7.35
C LEU A 191 16.81 -5.04 -8.17
N ASP A 192 17.42 -4.89 -9.33
CA ASP A 192 17.19 -3.75 -10.23
C ASP A 192 16.45 -4.21 -11.48
N VAL A 193 15.22 -3.73 -11.71
CA VAL A 193 14.34 -4.16 -12.80
C VAL A 193 13.89 -2.99 -13.65
N SER A 194 14.06 -3.12 -14.98
CA SER A 194 13.70 -2.07 -15.92
C SER A 194 13.26 -2.62 -17.29
N GLY A 195 12.72 -1.74 -18.13
CA GLY A 195 12.43 -2.07 -19.52
C GLY A 195 11.33 -3.10 -19.75
N GLY A 196 10.45 -3.33 -18.76
CA GLY A 196 9.40 -4.35 -18.85
C GLY A 196 9.86 -5.77 -18.49
N GLY A 197 10.90 -5.89 -17.66
CA GLY A 197 11.36 -7.18 -17.15
C GLY A 197 10.72 -7.56 -15.81
N HIS A 198 10.87 -8.84 -15.41
CA HIS A 198 10.48 -9.37 -14.10
C HIS A 198 11.72 -9.77 -13.31
N GLY A 199 11.87 -9.28 -12.08
CA GLY A 199 12.97 -9.65 -11.21
C GLY A 199 12.85 -11.09 -10.72
N ILE A 200 11.76 -11.38 -10.01
CA ILE A 200 11.39 -12.71 -9.52
C ILE A 200 9.96 -12.98 -9.98
N ASP A 201 9.73 -14.12 -10.59
CA ASP A 201 8.43 -14.55 -11.12
C ASP A 201 8.14 -15.98 -10.64
N ILE A 202 7.11 -16.15 -9.80
CA ILE A 202 6.77 -17.45 -9.21
C ILE A 202 5.31 -17.79 -9.51
N THR A 203 5.10 -18.96 -10.10
CA THR A 203 3.76 -19.55 -10.26
C THR A 203 3.65 -20.77 -9.35
N GLY A 204 2.87 -20.64 -8.26
CA GLY A 204 2.65 -21.72 -7.29
C GLY A 204 2.29 -21.22 -5.91
N ASP A 205 1.61 -22.06 -5.15
CA ASP A 205 1.13 -21.71 -3.82
C ASP A 205 2.25 -21.75 -2.76
N SER A 206 2.05 -20.97 -1.71
CA SER A 206 2.93 -20.95 -0.53
C SER A 206 4.38 -20.54 -0.86
N ALA A 207 4.56 -19.69 -1.85
CA ALA A 207 5.86 -19.12 -2.17
C ALA A 207 6.34 -18.18 -1.06
N THR A 208 7.64 -18.15 -0.80
CA THR A 208 8.27 -17.20 0.11
C THR A 208 9.41 -16.48 -0.60
N VAL A 209 9.41 -15.15 -0.55
CA VAL A 209 10.50 -14.31 -1.08
C VAL A 209 11.04 -13.44 0.05
N ASP A 210 12.33 -13.57 0.34
CA ASP A 210 13.06 -12.72 1.27
C ASP A 210 13.99 -11.78 0.50
N ASN A 211 13.61 -10.52 0.33
CA ASN A 211 14.40 -9.50 -0.35
C ASN A 211 15.07 -8.58 0.67
N LYS A 212 16.36 -8.80 0.92
CA LYS A 212 17.15 -8.04 1.90
C LYS A 212 17.92 -6.88 1.27
N GLY A 213 18.30 -7.01 0.00
CA GLY A 213 19.12 -6.03 -0.68
C GLY A 213 18.41 -4.77 -1.14
N GLY A 214 17.09 -4.74 -1.00
CA GLY A 214 16.26 -3.67 -1.54
C GLY A 214 16.02 -3.83 -3.04
N MET A 215 15.14 -2.99 -3.57
CA MET A 215 14.64 -3.14 -4.93
C MET A 215 14.49 -1.78 -5.61
N THR A 216 14.90 -1.71 -6.88
CA THR A 216 14.62 -0.58 -7.77
C THR A 216 13.83 -1.08 -8.96
N VAL A 217 12.62 -0.55 -9.18
CA VAL A 217 11.79 -0.93 -10.33
C VAL A 217 11.40 0.32 -11.11
N THR A 218 11.74 0.33 -12.39
CA THR A 218 11.44 1.46 -13.26
C THR A 218 10.82 1.00 -14.56
N ASP A 219 10.06 1.88 -15.16
CA ASP A 219 9.42 1.71 -16.47
C ASP A 219 8.16 0.82 -16.44
N PRO A 220 7.22 1.10 -17.35
CA PRO A 220 5.98 0.34 -17.44
C PRO A 220 6.23 -1.16 -17.68
N ASP A 221 5.37 -1.98 -17.15
CA ASP A 221 5.41 -3.45 -17.22
C ASP A 221 6.63 -4.08 -16.50
N SER A 222 7.48 -3.28 -15.81
CA SER A 222 8.55 -3.81 -14.97
C SER A 222 7.98 -4.23 -13.61
N ILE A 223 8.26 -5.45 -13.18
CA ILE A 223 7.81 -5.99 -11.89
C ILE A 223 9.02 -6.52 -11.11
N GLY A 224 9.18 -6.04 -9.88
CA GLY A 224 10.25 -6.54 -9.01
C GLY A 224 10.02 -7.98 -8.60
N ILE A 225 8.89 -8.25 -7.95
CA ILE A 225 8.48 -9.58 -7.48
C ILE A 225 7.04 -9.82 -7.94
N LEU A 226 6.83 -10.87 -8.74
CA LEU A 226 5.51 -11.35 -9.20
C LEU A 226 5.26 -12.74 -8.62
N ILE A 227 4.11 -12.95 -7.98
CA ILE A 227 3.71 -14.27 -7.48
C ILE A 227 2.26 -14.53 -7.88
N ASP A 228 2.05 -15.61 -8.64
CA ASP A 228 0.73 -16.15 -8.97
C ASP A 228 0.46 -17.40 -8.13
N GLY A 229 -0.19 -17.24 -6.98
CA GLY A 229 -0.47 -18.34 -6.05
C GLY A 229 -0.95 -17.87 -4.69
N ASP A 230 -1.66 -18.74 -4.00
CA ASP A 230 -2.22 -18.45 -2.67
C ASP A 230 -1.15 -18.57 -1.57
N LYS A 231 -1.37 -17.86 -0.48
CA LYS A 231 -0.52 -17.91 0.72
C LYS A 231 0.93 -17.51 0.49
N ALA A 232 1.15 -16.63 -0.47
CA ALA A 232 2.46 -16.06 -0.72
C ALA A 232 2.93 -15.20 0.45
N ILE A 233 4.22 -15.24 0.75
CA ILE A 233 4.86 -14.38 1.76
C ILE A 233 6.02 -13.64 1.09
N VAL A 234 6.02 -12.32 1.15
CA VAL A 234 7.12 -11.48 0.67
C VAL A 234 7.64 -10.63 1.83
N ASN A 235 8.93 -10.70 2.10
CA ASN A 235 9.63 -9.90 3.09
C ASN A 235 10.59 -8.96 2.37
N ASN A 236 10.29 -7.66 2.34
CA ASN A 236 11.14 -6.62 1.79
C ASN A 236 11.85 -5.90 2.94
N ASP A 237 13.06 -6.36 3.28
CA ASP A 237 13.85 -5.79 4.37
C ASP A 237 14.66 -4.55 3.93
N GLY A 238 15.06 -4.50 2.66
CA GLY A 238 15.73 -3.34 2.08
C GLY A 238 14.75 -2.27 1.61
N ASP A 239 15.29 -1.09 1.31
CA ASP A 239 14.48 0.01 0.78
C ASP A 239 14.03 -0.29 -0.66
N ASN A 240 12.80 0.10 -0.98
CA ASN A 240 12.19 -0.11 -2.30
C ASN A 240 11.93 1.23 -2.98
N ALA A 241 12.40 1.36 -4.21
CA ALA A 241 12.20 2.55 -5.05
C ALA A 241 11.51 2.16 -6.36
N ILE A 242 10.26 2.58 -6.53
CA ILE A 242 9.43 2.24 -7.68
C ILE A 242 9.06 3.52 -8.43
N SER A 243 9.26 3.53 -9.75
CA SER A 243 9.03 4.74 -10.53
C SER A 243 8.62 4.47 -11.98
N ASN A 244 8.13 5.51 -12.64
CA ASN A 244 7.84 5.50 -14.08
C ASN A 244 6.90 4.38 -14.54
N GLY A 245 5.93 3.98 -13.72
CA GLY A 245 4.96 2.92 -14.06
C GLY A 245 5.39 1.50 -13.69
N GLY A 246 6.45 1.33 -12.89
CA GLY A 246 6.86 0.01 -12.41
C GLY A 246 6.02 -0.46 -11.22
N THR A 247 6.03 -1.79 -10.96
CA THR A 247 5.39 -2.41 -9.79
C THR A 247 6.46 -3.10 -8.93
N GLY A 248 6.53 -2.74 -7.65
CA GLY A 248 7.50 -3.35 -6.73
C GLY A 248 7.18 -4.82 -6.46
N THR A 249 6.08 -5.09 -5.77
CA THR A 249 5.60 -6.45 -5.48
C THR A 249 4.17 -6.60 -5.98
N GLN A 250 3.93 -7.64 -6.78
CA GLN A 250 2.59 -8.00 -7.27
C GLN A 250 2.26 -9.44 -6.88
N ILE A 251 1.11 -9.64 -6.24
CA ILE A 251 0.64 -10.98 -5.85
C ILE A 251 -0.80 -11.19 -6.32
N ASN A 252 -1.01 -12.25 -7.09
CA ASN A 252 -2.32 -12.71 -7.53
C ASN A 252 -2.66 -14.00 -6.76
N GLY A 253 -3.36 -13.86 -5.63
CA GLY A 253 -3.71 -15.01 -4.78
C GLY A 253 -4.27 -14.59 -3.44
N ASP A 254 -5.04 -15.49 -2.83
CA ASP A 254 -5.66 -15.28 -1.51
C ASP A 254 -4.65 -15.50 -0.37
N GLU A 255 -4.93 -14.90 0.78
CA GLU A 255 -4.13 -15.05 2.00
C GLU A 255 -2.66 -14.61 1.85
N ALA A 256 -2.37 -13.68 0.94
CA ALA A 256 -1.03 -13.13 0.74
C ALA A 256 -0.57 -12.29 1.95
N THR A 257 0.72 -12.34 2.27
CA THR A 257 1.33 -11.49 3.30
C THR A 257 2.56 -10.77 2.73
N VAL A 258 2.57 -9.44 2.79
CA VAL A 258 3.73 -8.62 2.40
C VAL A 258 4.23 -7.83 3.60
N ASN A 259 5.50 -7.97 3.94
CA ASN A 259 6.16 -7.27 5.02
C ASN A 259 7.20 -6.30 4.42
N ASN A 260 6.89 -5.02 4.38
CA ASN A 260 7.79 -3.95 3.93
C ASN A 260 8.48 -3.34 5.15
N ASN A 261 9.62 -3.93 5.55
CA ASN A 261 10.39 -3.49 6.71
C ASN A 261 11.26 -2.27 6.37
N GLY A 262 11.76 -2.19 5.12
CA GLY A 262 12.44 -1.01 4.58
C GLY A 262 11.47 0.08 4.15
N ASN A 263 12.01 1.24 3.79
CA ASN A 263 11.22 2.35 3.26
C ASN A 263 10.73 2.03 1.85
N THR A 264 9.52 2.45 1.53
CA THR A 264 8.96 2.31 0.17
C THR A 264 8.70 3.70 -0.41
N THR A 265 9.35 3.99 -1.53
CA THR A 265 9.13 5.23 -2.29
C THR A 265 8.49 4.88 -3.62
N VAL A 266 7.37 5.50 -3.94
CA VAL A 266 6.63 5.30 -5.18
C VAL A 266 6.45 6.64 -5.88
N ASP A 267 6.99 6.78 -7.08
CA ASP A 267 6.93 8.03 -7.83
C ASP A 267 6.48 7.82 -9.27
N GLY A 268 5.53 8.60 -9.69
CA GLY A 268 5.06 8.63 -11.08
C GLY A 268 3.80 7.84 -11.35
N GLN A 269 3.08 8.30 -12.36
CA GLN A 269 1.80 7.72 -12.76
C GLN A 269 1.92 6.23 -13.14
N GLY A 270 1.06 5.41 -12.59
CA GLY A 270 1.03 3.97 -12.82
C GLY A 270 2.07 3.18 -12.03
N SER A 271 2.89 3.84 -11.19
CA SER A 271 3.80 3.15 -10.29
C SER A 271 3.04 2.60 -9.08
N THR A 272 3.33 1.35 -8.69
CA THR A 272 2.70 0.72 -7.51
C THR A 272 3.77 0.06 -6.63
N GLY A 273 3.76 0.39 -5.35
CA GLY A 273 4.69 -0.22 -4.39
C GLY A 273 4.37 -1.69 -4.14
N THR A 274 3.17 -1.97 -3.65
CA THR A 274 2.64 -3.32 -3.41
C THR A 274 1.24 -3.43 -4.01
N GLU A 275 1.04 -4.40 -4.88
CA GLU A 275 -0.25 -4.71 -5.51
C GLU A 275 -0.68 -6.13 -5.15
N ILE A 276 -1.90 -6.31 -4.63
CA ILE A 276 -2.42 -7.64 -4.29
C ILE A 276 -3.83 -7.80 -4.84
N ALA A 277 -4.03 -8.83 -5.67
CA ALA A 277 -5.35 -9.27 -6.11
C ALA A 277 -5.71 -10.58 -5.40
N GLY A 278 -6.45 -10.47 -4.29
CA GLY A 278 -6.82 -11.63 -3.47
C GLY A 278 -7.46 -11.24 -2.15
N ASN A 279 -8.22 -12.16 -1.56
CA ASN A 279 -8.91 -11.95 -0.29
C ASN A 279 -7.99 -12.25 0.90
N ASN A 280 -8.30 -11.66 2.04
CA ASN A 280 -7.56 -11.85 3.28
C ASN A 280 -6.08 -11.48 3.16
N ALA A 281 -5.76 -10.51 2.31
CA ALA A 281 -4.40 -9.99 2.17
C ALA A 281 -3.96 -9.25 3.44
N VAL A 282 -2.68 -9.38 3.81
CA VAL A 282 -2.07 -8.66 4.92
C VAL A 282 -0.84 -7.91 4.43
N VAL A 283 -0.78 -6.60 4.64
CA VAL A 283 0.42 -5.80 4.34
C VAL A 283 0.88 -5.11 5.62
N ASN A 284 2.11 -5.37 6.02
CA ASN A 284 2.78 -4.70 7.13
C ASN A 284 3.81 -3.72 6.57
N GLN A 285 3.60 -2.43 6.73
CA GLN A 285 4.49 -1.36 6.30
C GLN A 285 5.19 -0.78 7.53
N ASP A 286 6.34 -1.36 7.90
CA ASP A 286 7.12 -0.90 9.05
C ASP A 286 8.01 0.31 8.72
N GLY A 287 8.57 0.37 7.51
CA GLY A 287 9.29 1.55 6.98
C GLY A 287 8.33 2.66 6.53
N THR A 288 8.85 3.83 6.19
CA THR A 288 8.03 4.93 5.65
C THR A 288 7.44 4.57 4.29
N LEU A 289 6.28 5.13 4.00
CA LEU A 289 5.61 5.03 2.71
C LEU A 289 5.50 6.43 2.09
N ASP A 290 6.33 6.70 1.09
CA ASP A 290 6.36 7.99 0.39
C ASP A 290 5.81 7.83 -1.03
N VAL A 291 4.69 8.51 -1.35
CA VAL A 291 3.99 8.36 -2.63
C VAL A 291 3.80 9.72 -3.32
N SER A 292 4.19 9.78 -4.59
CA SER A 292 4.11 11.02 -5.36
C SER A 292 3.86 10.75 -6.86
N GLY A 293 3.58 11.82 -7.60
CA GLY A 293 3.51 11.77 -9.06
C GLY A 293 2.37 10.94 -9.64
N GLY A 294 1.31 10.65 -8.86
CA GLY A 294 0.19 9.81 -9.28
C GLY A 294 0.44 8.32 -9.13
N GLY A 295 1.30 7.92 -8.20
CA GLY A 295 1.54 6.51 -7.86
C GLY A 295 0.63 6.00 -6.74
N HIS A 296 0.58 4.67 -6.56
CA HIS A 296 -0.08 3.99 -5.45
C HIS A 296 0.95 3.31 -4.56
N GLY A 297 0.91 3.57 -3.26
CA GLY A 297 1.82 2.92 -2.30
C GLY A 297 1.47 1.45 -2.10
N ILE A 298 0.25 1.19 -1.65
CA ILE A 298 -0.33 -0.14 -1.47
C ILE A 298 -1.68 -0.15 -2.19
N ASP A 299 -1.91 -1.14 -3.03
CA ASP A 299 -3.14 -1.31 -3.83
C ASP A 299 -3.65 -2.75 -3.66
N ILE A 300 -4.82 -2.92 -3.04
CA ILE A 300 -5.38 -4.24 -2.76
C ILE A 300 -6.79 -4.35 -3.33
N THR A 301 -7.00 -5.36 -4.18
CA THR A 301 -8.34 -5.74 -4.64
C THR A 301 -8.73 -7.07 -4.00
N GLY A 302 -9.67 -7.02 -3.06
CA GLY A 302 -10.15 -8.22 -2.35
C GLY A 302 -10.71 -7.91 -0.97
N ASP A 303 -11.58 -8.79 -0.48
CA ASP A 303 -12.25 -8.63 0.80
C ASP A 303 -11.36 -8.98 1.99
N SER A 304 -11.65 -8.35 3.12
CA SER A 304 -10.99 -8.64 4.41
C SER A 304 -9.48 -8.35 4.40
N ALA A 305 -9.05 -7.38 3.62
CA ALA A 305 -7.66 -6.93 3.62
C ALA A 305 -7.31 -6.25 4.95
N THR A 306 -6.08 -6.43 5.40
CA THR A 306 -5.52 -5.74 6.57
C THR A 306 -4.22 -5.05 6.20
N VAL A 307 -4.12 -3.75 6.48
CA VAL A 307 -2.88 -2.98 6.29
C VAL A 307 -2.47 -2.37 7.64
N ASP A 308 -1.26 -2.71 8.09
CA ASP A 308 -0.64 -2.13 9.28
C ASP A 308 0.49 -1.20 8.85
N ASN A 309 0.27 0.11 8.85
CA ASN A 309 1.26 1.14 8.49
C ASN A 309 1.84 1.78 9.76
N LYS A 310 3.03 1.34 10.17
CA LYS A 310 3.72 1.83 11.37
C LYS A 310 4.69 2.96 11.09
N GLY A 311 5.29 2.96 9.91
CA GLY A 311 6.32 3.94 9.55
C GLY A 311 5.81 5.33 9.21
N GLY A 312 4.51 5.49 9.13
CA GLY A 312 3.89 6.73 8.66
C GLY A 312 3.94 6.86 7.15
N MET A 313 3.24 7.88 6.65
CA MET A 313 3.01 8.01 5.23
C MET A 313 3.10 9.47 4.79
N THR A 314 3.74 9.72 3.64
CA THR A 314 3.72 11.01 2.95
C THR A 314 3.10 10.81 1.58
N VAL A 315 2.02 11.52 1.27
CA VAL A 315 1.36 11.44 -0.03
C VAL A 315 1.25 12.84 -0.63
N THR A 316 1.81 13.02 -1.81
CA THR A 316 1.78 14.31 -2.50
C THR A 316 1.35 14.15 -3.95
N ASP A 317 0.79 15.21 -4.48
CA ASP A 317 0.38 15.34 -5.89
C ASP A 317 -0.95 14.63 -6.21
N PRO A 318 -1.69 15.17 -7.19
CA PRO A 318 -2.96 14.59 -7.62
C PRO A 318 -2.81 13.15 -8.09
N ASP A 319 -3.83 12.35 -7.85
CA ASP A 319 -3.91 10.92 -8.18
C ASP A 319 -2.92 10.03 -7.41
N SER A 320 -2.12 10.60 -6.49
CA SER A 320 -1.27 9.81 -5.58
C SER A 320 -2.11 9.26 -4.42
N ILE A 321 -2.03 7.93 -4.19
CA ILE A 321 -2.76 7.27 -3.11
C ILE A 321 -1.77 6.48 -2.25
N GLY A 322 -1.79 6.72 -0.94
CA GLY A 322 -0.94 5.96 -0.02
C GLY A 322 -1.38 4.51 0.09
N ILE A 323 -2.63 4.28 0.48
CA ILE A 323 -3.25 2.96 0.62
C ILE A 323 -4.59 2.97 -0.09
N LEU A 324 -4.77 2.10 -1.10
CA LEU A 324 -6.01 1.87 -1.83
C LEU A 324 -6.50 0.45 -1.56
N ILE A 325 -7.77 0.30 -1.17
CA ILE A 325 -8.38 -1.02 -0.98
C ILE A 325 -9.76 -1.03 -1.65
N ASP A 326 -9.94 -1.94 -2.61
CA ASP A 326 -11.23 -2.25 -3.23
C ASP A 326 -11.74 -3.58 -2.69
N GLY A 327 -12.57 -3.53 -1.64
CA GLY A 327 -13.11 -4.73 -0.99
C GLY A 327 -13.78 -4.44 0.35
N ASP A 328 -14.68 -5.33 0.75
CA ASP A 328 -15.43 -5.21 2.00
C ASP A 328 -14.60 -5.64 3.21
N LYS A 329 -14.93 -5.09 4.37
CA LYS A 329 -14.32 -5.47 5.67
C LYS A 329 -12.83 -5.19 5.75
N ALA A 330 -12.36 -4.21 5.01
CA ALA A 330 -10.96 -3.77 5.09
C ALA A 330 -10.64 -3.19 6.48
N ILE A 331 -9.43 -3.45 6.95
CA ILE A 331 -8.90 -2.86 8.18
C ILE A 331 -7.59 -2.16 7.85
N VAL A 332 -7.49 -0.86 8.15
CA VAL A 332 -6.25 -0.10 8.00
C VAL A 332 -5.86 0.49 9.36
N ASN A 333 -4.65 0.20 9.80
CA ASN A 333 -4.07 0.74 11.02
C ASN A 333 -2.91 1.67 10.63
N ASN A 334 -3.08 2.97 10.78
CA ASN A 334 -2.04 3.99 10.57
C ASN A 334 -1.48 4.41 11.93
N ASP A 335 -0.41 3.73 12.37
CA ASP A 335 0.23 4.02 13.65
C ASP A 335 1.24 5.18 13.56
N GLY A 336 1.87 5.36 12.41
CA GLY A 336 2.76 6.48 12.15
C GLY A 336 2.00 7.76 11.74
N ASP A 337 2.71 8.89 11.76
CA ASP A 337 2.13 10.16 11.32
C ASP A 337 1.90 10.18 9.80
N ASN A 338 0.81 10.77 9.36
CA ASN A 338 0.43 10.85 7.96
C ASN A 338 0.41 12.31 7.49
N ALA A 339 1.11 12.60 6.40
CA ALA A 339 1.18 13.92 5.78
C ALA A 339 0.69 13.85 4.33
N ILE A 340 -0.45 14.45 4.05
CA ILE A 340 -1.10 14.41 2.75
C ILE A 340 -1.20 15.84 2.19
N SER A 341 -0.76 16.03 0.94
CA SER A 341 -0.74 17.39 0.38
C SER A 341 -0.92 17.41 -1.15
N ASN A 342 -1.17 18.59 -1.68
CA ASN A 342 -1.18 18.87 -3.12
C ASN A 342 -2.14 17.98 -3.93
N GLY A 343 -3.25 17.56 -3.35
CA GLY A 343 -4.26 16.72 -4.02
C GLY A 343 -4.08 15.21 -3.85
N GLY A 344 -3.18 14.77 -2.97
CA GLY A 344 -3.01 13.35 -2.67
C GLY A 344 -4.09 12.79 -1.73
N THR A 345 -4.26 11.47 -1.72
CA THR A 345 -5.15 10.74 -0.80
C THR A 345 -4.33 9.78 0.08
N GLY A 346 -4.46 9.92 1.39
CA GLY A 346 -3.73 9.06 2.34
C GLY A 346 -4.22 7.62 2.28
N THR A 347 -5.46 7.38 2.72
CA THR A 347 -6.12 6.06 2.68
C THR A 347 -7.43 6.19 1.92
N GLN A 348 -7.64 5.32 0.92
CA GLN A 348 -8.88 5.23 0.16
C GLN A 348 -9.42 3.80 0.23
N ILE A 349 -10.70 3.65 0.61
CA ILE A 349 -11.35 2.33 0.69
C ILE A 349 -12.70 2.39 -0.05
N ASN A 350 -12.89 1.48 -0.99
CA ASN A 350 -14.15 1.26 -1.68
C ASN A 350 -14.74 -0.08 -1.20
N GLY A 351 -15.58 -0.04 -0.16
CA GLY A 351 -16.16 -1.26 0.40
C GLY A 351 -16.93 -1.01 1.71
N ASP A 352 -17.87 -1.90 2.01
CA ASP A 352 -18.69 -1.86 3.20
C ASP A 352 -17.96 -2.41 4.44
N GLU A 353 -18.39 -2.03 5.62
CA GLU A 353 -17.89 -2.53 6.90
C GLU A 353 -16.37 -2.28 7.13
N ALA A 354 -15.80 -1.27 6.45
CA ALA A 354 -14.40 -0.92 6.61
C ALA A 354 -14.10 -0.30 7.98
N THR A 355 -12.89 -0.51 8.49
CA THR A 355 -12.40 0.12 9.72
C THR A 355 -11.04 0.77 9.46
N VAL A 356 -10.92 2.06 9.76
CA VAL A 356 -9.64 2.79 9.69
C VAL A 356 -9.28 3.31 11.09
N ASN A 357 -8.09 2.98 11.56
CA ASN A 357 -7.55 3.42 12.84
C ASN A 357 -6.36 4.34 12.58
N ASN A 358 -6.53 5.65 12.72
CA ASN A 358 -5.48 6.65 12.60
C ASN A 358 -4.93 6.96 14.01
N ASN A 359 -3.97 6.17 14.47
CA ASN A 359 -3.35 6.31 15.79
C ASN A 359 -2.30 7.43 15.80
N GLY A 360 -1.59 7.63 14.70
CA GLY A 360 -0.69 8.76 14.47
C GLY A 360 -1.44 10.04 14.11
N ASN A 361 -0.72 11.16 14.06
CA ASN A 361 -1.29 12.43 13.64
C ASN A 361 -1.53 12.44 12.12
N THR A 362 -2.62 13.06 11.71
CA THR A 362 -2.94 13.23 10.29
C THR A 362 -2.95 14.71 9.93
N THR A 363 -2.10 15.11 9.00
CA THR A 363 -2.04 16.47 8.46
C THR A 363 -2.46 16.44 7.00
N VAL A 364 -3.45 17.25 6.65
CA VAL A 364 -3.97 17.35 5.28
C VAL A 364 -3.89 18.81 4.82
N ASP A 365 -3.13 19.07 3.77
CA ASP A 365 -2.95 20.43 3.26
C ASP A 365 -3.15 20.51 1.75
N GLY A 366 -3.95 21.47 1.35
CA GLY A 366 -4.15 21.78 -0.06
C GLY A 366 -5.43 21.23 -0.67
N GLN A 367 -5.89 21.93 -1.69
CA GLN A 367 -7.14 21.60 -2.38
C GLN A 367 -7.08 20.20 -3.01
N GLY A 368 -8.12 19.40 -2.78
CA GLY A 368 -8.23 18.04 -3.27
C GLY A 368 -7.44 17.00 -2.47
N SER A 369 -6.71 17.42 -1.41
CA SER A 369 -6.05 16.46 -0.52
C SER A 369 -7.07 15.83 0.43
N THR A 370 -6.99 14.51 0.63
CA THR A 370 -7.87 13.79 1.55
C THR A 370 -7.06 12.86 2.46
N GLY A 371 -7.26 12.97 3.76
CA GLY A 371 -6.58 12.10 4.74
C GLY A 371 -7.08 10.66 4.65
N THR A 372 -8.38 10.46 4.87
CA THR A 372 -9.08 9.17 4.77
C THR A 372 -10.35 9.35 3.95
N GLU A 373 -10.49 8.60 2.86
CA GLU A 373 -11.66 8.58 1.98
C GLU A 373 -12.28 7.18 1.97
N ILE A 374 -13.58 7.08 2.25
CA ILE A 374 -14.27 5.79 2.26
C ILE A 374 -15.60 5.87 1.51
N ALA A 375 -15.76 5.00 0.51
CA ALA A 375 -17.05 4.79 -0.15
C ALA A 375 -17.62 3.44 0.30
N GLY A 376 -18.52 3.47 1.30
CA GLY A 376 -19.10 2.24 1.86
C GLY A 376 -20.00 2.49 3.05
N ASN A 377 -20.85 1.51 3.38
CA ASN A 377 -21.79 1.59 4.49
C ASN A 377 -21.24 0.92 5.75
N ASN A 378 -21.73 1.33 6.92
CA ASN A 378 -21.34 0.76 8.22
C ASN A 378 -19.83 0.87 8.50
N VAL A 379 -19.21 1.91 8.02
CA VAL A 379 -17.77 2.13 8.19
C VAL A 379 -17.46 2.76 9.55
N VAL A 380 -16.25 2.48 10.07
CA VAL A 380 -15.77 3.03 11.34
C VAL A 380 -14.41 3.69 11.12
N VAL A 381 -14.27 4.95 11.52
CA VAL A 381 -12.97 5.65 11.54
C VAL A 381 -12.66 6.09 12.97
N ASN A 382 -11.54 5.62 13.50
CA ASN A 382 -11.00 6.01 14.80
C ASN A 382 -9.81 6.94 14.58
N GLN A 383 -9.92 8.21 14.95
CA GLN A 383 -8.86 9.21 14.86
C GLN A 383 -8.34 9.48 16.27
N ASP A 384 -7.34 8.71 16.70
CA ASP A 384 -6.73 8.86 18.04
C ASP A 384 -5.67 9.96 18.06
N GLY A 385 -4.89 10.13 16.97
CA GLY A 385 -3.98 11.26 16.78
C GLY A 385 -4.70 12.55 16.42
N THR A 386 -3.99 13.68 16.38
CA THR A 386 -4.57 14.97 15.93
C THR A 386 -4.93 14.92 14.44
N LEU A 387 -5.97 15.68 14.08
CA LEU A 387 -6.39 15.88 12.70
C LEU A 387 -6.25 17.37 12.35
N ASP A 388 -5.24 17.70 11.56
CA ASP A 388 -4.96 19.07 11.14
C ASP A 388 -5.24 19.24 9.64
N VAL A 389 -6.23 20.09 9.29
CA VAL A 389 -6.71 20.26 7.91
C VAL A 389 -6.64 21.70 7.47
N SER A 390 -6.03 21.95 6.30
CA SER A 390 -5.84 23.29 5.77
C SER A 390 -5.86 23.32 4.24
N GLY A 391 -5.88 24.51 3.68
CA GLY A 391 -5.70 24.71 2.24
C GLY A 391 -6.81 24.17 1.35
N GLY A 392 -7.99 23.89 1.89
CA GLY A 392 -9.13 23.29 1.15
C GLY A 392 -9.07 21.78 1.06
N GLY A 393 -8.39 21.10 2.00
CA GLY A 393 -8.38 19.64 2.10
C GLY A 393 -9.52 19.08 2.95
N HIS A 394 -9.73 17.76 2.87
CA HIS A 394 -10.64 17.00 3.72
C HIS A 394 -9.86 16.04 4.63
N GLY A 395 -10.11 16.08 5.93
CA GLY A 395 -9.46 15.17 6.88
C GLY A 395 -9.99 13.75 6.74
N ILE A 396 -11.28 13.58 6.95
CA ILE A 396 -12.03 12.33 6.78
C ILE A 396 -13.21 12.62 5.87
N ASP A 397 -13.38 11.84 4.81
CA ASP A 397 -14.46 11.98 3.81
C ASP A 397 -15.13 10.61 3.61
N ILE A 398 -16.41 10.49 3.99
CA ILE A 398 -17.12 9.23 3.93
C ILE A 398 -18.41 9.39 3.11
N THR A 399 -18.59 8.55 2.11
CA THR A 399 -19.85 8.41 1.37
C THR A 399 -20.46 7.06 1.70
N GLY A 400 -21.58 7.08 2.45
CA GLY A 400 -22.30 5.86 2.84
C GLY A 400 -23.05 5.99 4.15
N ASP A 401 -24.05 5.12 4.34
CA ASP A 401 -24.94 5.16 5.50
C ASP A 401 -24.31 4.49 6.73
N SER A 402 -24.75 4.95 7.90
CA SER A 402 -24.39 4.37 9.20
C SER A 402 -22.87 4.43 9.50
N ALA A 403 -22.20 5.47 9.00
CA ALA A 403 -20.81 5.74 9.32
C ALA A 403 -20.64 6.14 10.79
N THR A 404 -19.55 5.71 11.42
CA THR A 404 -19.15 6.15 12.76
C THR A 404 -17.75 6.72 12.72
N VAL A 405 -17.56 7.94 13.23
CA VAL A 405 -16.25 8.56 13.38
C VAL A 405 -16.01 8.89 14.86
N ASP A 406 -14.95 8.33 15.43
CA ASP A 406 -14.50 8.62 16.80
C ASP A 406 -13.20 9.45 16.74
N ASN A 407 -13.31 10.76 16.93
CA ASN A 407 -12.16 11.69 16.93
C ASN A 407 -11.75 12.03 18.38
N LYS A 408 -10.71 11.37 18.88
CA LYS A 408 -10.21 11.55 20.25
C LYS A 408 -9.07 12.56 20.33
N GLY A 409 -8.26 12.67 19.28
CA GLY A 409 -7.09 13.54 19.26
C GLY A 409 -7.40 15.04 19.10
N GLY A 410 -8.64 15.36 18.83
CA GLY A 410 -9.05 16.72 18.51
C GLY A 410 -8.68 17.11 17.08
N MET A 411 -9.18 18.28 16.66
CA MET A 411 -9.03 18.69 15.26
C MET A 411 -8.76 20.19 15.15
N THR A 412 -7.89 20.55 14.19
CA THR A 412 -7.68 21.93 13.76
C THR A 412 -8.05 22.06 12.29
N VAL A 413 -9.00 22.93 11.96
CA VAL A 413 -9.44 23.15 10.59
C VAL A 413 -9.32 24.63 10.24
N THR A 414 -8.54 24.94 9.22
CA THR A 414 -8.33 26.32 8.79
C THR A 414 -8.51 26.47 7.28
N ASP A 415 -8.87 27.66 6.88
CA ASP A 415 -9.02 28.06 5.48
C ASP A 415 -10.34 27.62 4.83
N PRO A 416 -10.83 28.40 3.86
CA PRO A 416 -12.05 28.08 3.15
C PRO A 416 -11.97 26.73 2.44
N ASP A 417 -13.08 26.03 2.36
CA ASP A 417 -13.25 24.70 1.77
C ASP A 417 -12.49 23.57 2.49
N SER A 418 -11.81 23.87 3.63
CA SER A 418 -11.23 22.83 4.48
C SER A 418 -12.30 22.21 5.36
N ILE A 419 -12.41 20.88 5.38
CA ILE A 419 -13.38 20.15 6.19
C ILE A 419 -12.65 19.10 7.03
N GLY A 420 -12.86 19.12 8.34
CA GLY A 420 -12.26 18.12 9.22
C GLY A 420 -12.86 16.73 8.99
N ILE A 421 -14.18 16.61 9.14
CA ILE A 421 -14.93 15.37 8.94
C ILE A 421 -16.12 15.67 8.04
N LEU A 422 -16.20 15.03 6.88
CA LEU A 422 -17.33 15.08 5.94
C LEU A 422 -17.98 13.70 5.86
N ILE A 423 -19.31 13.64 6.02
CA ILE A 423 -20.06 12.40 5.84
C ILE A 423 -21.29 12.68 4.97
N ASP A 424 -21.37 11.99 3.82
CA ASP A 424 -22.54 11.98 2.95
C ASP A 424 -23.29 10.65 3.12
N GLY A 425 -24.28 10.62 4.04
CA GLY A 425 -25.05 9.41 4.35
C GLY A 425 -25.92 9.55 5.57
N ASP A 426 -26.97 8.71 5.64
CA ASP A 426 -27.93 8.72 6.74
C ASP A 426 -27.37 8.00 7.98
N LYS A 427 -27.86 8.38 9.16
CA LYS A 427 -27.55 7.75 10.45
C LYS A 427 -26.07 7.80 10.84
N ALA A 428 -25.38 8.82 10.36
CA ALA A 428 -24.00 9.06 10.76
C ALA A 428 -23.87 9.35 12.26
N ILE A 429 -22.81 8.86 12.86
CA ILE A 429 -22.44 9.18 14.26
C ILE A 429 -21.02 9.74 14.28
N VAL A 430 -20.86 10.96 14.82
CA VAL A 430 -19.53 11.57 15.01
C VAL A 430 -19.35 11.86 16.49
N ASN A 431 -18.27 11.35 17.06
CA ASN A 431 -17.86 11.59 18.43
C ASN A 431 -16.57 12.42 18.44
N ASN A 432 -16.65 13.69 18.78
CA ASN A 432 -15.50 14.59 18.92
C ASN A 432 -15.14 14.68 20.42
N ASP A 433 -14.26 13.80 20.88
CA ASP A 433 -13.81 13.77 22.28
C ASP A 433 -12.69 14.76 22.57
N GLY A 434 -11.84 15.04 21.56
CA GLY A 434 -10.79 16.05 21.65
C GLY A 434 -11.30 17.46 21.40
N ASP A 435 -10.49 18.45 21.71
CA ASP A 435 -10.82 19.85 21.46
C ASP A 435 -10.76 20.18 19.96
N ASN A 436 -11.69 20.97 19.46
CA ASN A 436 -11.79 21.34 18.06
C ASN A 436 -11.57 22.84 17.88
N ALA A 437 -10.68 23.22 16.99
CA ALA A 437 -10.39 24.62 16.65
C ALA A 437 -10.61 24.86 15.14
N ILE A 438 -11.63 25.63 14.81
CA ILE A 438 -12.04 25.91 13.43
C ILE A 438 -11.90 27.40 13.16
N SER A 439 -11.23 27.75 12.05
CA SER A 439 -10.96 29.14 11.74
C SER A 439 -10.89 29.45 10.25
N ASN A 440 -10.92 30.74 9.92
CA ASN A 440 -10.66 31.26 8.58
C ASN A 440 -11.54 30.65 7.48
N GLY A 441 -12.79 30.28 7.79
CA GLY A 441 -13.74 29.71 6.83
C GLY A 441 -13.77 28.19 6.75
N GLY A 442 -13.05 27.48 7.64
CA GLY A 442 -13.10 26.02 7.69
C GLY A 442 -14.37 25.47 8.34
N THR A 443 -14.67 24.19 8.07
CA THR A 443 -15.78 23.44 8.69
C THR A 443 -15.22 22.27 9.50
N GLY A 444 -15.57 22.20 10.78
CA GLY A 444 -15.10 21.11 11.66
C GLY A 444 -15.71 19.77 11.27
N THR A 445 -17.02 19.63 11.46
CA THR A 445 -17.79 18.43 11.09
C THR A 445 -18.93 18.82 10.18
N GLN A 446 -19.06 18.16 9.03
CA GLN A 446 -20.17 18.32 8.09
C GLN A 446 -20.84 16.97 7.84
N VAL A 447 -22.18 16.91 8.02
CA VAL A 447 -22.96 15.69 7.72
C VAL A 447 -24.12 16.03 6.80
N ASN A 448 -24.19 15.38 5.65
CA ASN A 448 -25.29 15.49 4.70
C ASN A 448 -26.10 14.19 4.76
N GLY A 449 -27.13 14.14 5.61
CA GLY A 449 -27.95 12.94 5.79
C GLY A 449 -28.92 13.06 6.96
N ASP A 450 -29.98 12.26 6.92
CA ASP A 450 -31.00 12.21 7.95
C ASP A 450 -30.55 11.40 9.18
N GLU A 451 -31.10 11.67 10.34
CA GLU A 451 -30.88 10.96 11.59
C GLU A 451 -29.40 11.01 12.07
N ALA A 452 -28.65 12.04 11.67
CA ALA A 452 -27.25 12.23 12.10
C ALA A 452 -27.16 12.53 13.60
N THR A 453 -26.13 12.02 14.26
CA THR A 453 -25.81 12.34 15.66
C THR A 453 -24.35 12.83 15.76
N VAL A 454 -24.15 14.05 16.28
CA VAL A 454 -22.81 14.59 16.53
C VAL A 454 -22.68 14.86 18.04
N ASN A 455 -21.68 14.25 18.65
CA ASN A 455 -21.34 14.41 20.06
C ASN A 455 -20.03 15.18 20.20
N ASN A 456 -20.10 16.46 20.59
CA ASN A 456 -18.93 17.31 20.86
C ASN A 456 -18.63 17.28 22.37
N ASN A 457 -17.86 16.29 22.81
CA ASN A 457 -17.49 16.12 24.21
C ASN A 457 -16.32 17.05 24.59
N GLY A 458 -15.38 17.31 23.66
CA GLY A 458 -14.34 18.31 23.80
C GLY A 458 -14.86 19.74 23.55
N ASN A 459 -14.03 20.73 23.83
CA ASN A 459 -14.36 22.13 23.58
C ASN A 459 -14.32 22.42 22.08
N THR A 460 -15.24 23.24 21.60
CA THR A 460 -15.27 23.68 20.21
C THR A 460 -15.06 25.21 20.16
N THR A 461 -14.03 25.65 19.45
CA THR A 461 -13.74 27.06 19.20
C THR A 461 -13.92 27.33 17.70
N VAL A 462 -14.74 28.31 17.37
CA VAL A 462 -15.01 28.72 15.98
C VAL A 462 -14.72 30.20 15.84
N ASP A 463 -13.74 30.54 14.97
CA ASP A 463 -13.34 31.92 14.75
C ASP A 463 -13.27 32.29 13.28
N GLY A 464 -13.87 33.40 12.93
CA GLY A 464 -13.79 33.96 11.58
C GLY A 464 -15.03 33.71 10.72
N GLN A 465 -15.21 34.63 9.77
CA GLN A 465 -16.34 34.59 8.87
C GLN A 465 -16.33 33.32 7.99
N GLY A 466 -17.45 32.63 7.90
CA GLY A 466 -17.60 31.38 7.14
C GLY A 466 -17.12 30.13 7.86
N SER A 467 -16.52 30.26 9.08
CA SER A 467 -16.15 29.10 9.87
C SER A 467 -17.37 28.46 10.51
N THR A 468 -17.48 27.13 10.46
CA THR A 468 -18.57 26.37 11.08
C THR A 468 -18.04 25.22 11.94
N GLY A 469 -18.46 25.14 13.19
CA GLY A 469 -18.04 24.05 14.09
C GLY A 469 -18.66 22.72 13.66
N THR A 470 -20.00 22.65 13.65
CA THR A 470 -20.79 21.49 13.20
C THR A 470 -21.86 21.96 12.23
N GLU A 471 -21.89 21.37 11.04
CA GLU A 471 -22.89 21.63 9.99
C GLU A 471 -23.65 20.34 9.68
N ILE A 472 -24.98 20.36 9.70
CA ILE A 472 -25.80 19.19 9.35
C ILE A 472 -26.90 19.59 8.37
N ALA A 473 -26.95 18.93 7.22
CA ALA A 473 -28.04 19.03 6.26
C ALA A 473 -28.84 17.73 6.29
N GLY A 474 -29.92 17.69 7.12
CA GLY A 474 -30.73 16.48 7.28
C GLY A 474 -31.77 16.63 8.39
N ASN A 475 -32.80 15.79 8.34
CA ASN A 475 -33.88 15.78 9.32
C ASN A 475 -33.54 14.90 10.52
N ASN A 476 -34.18 15.19 11.66
CA ASN A 476 -34.00 14.44 12.90
C ASN A 476 -32.55 14.44 13.41
N ALA A 477 -31.78 15.46 13.08
CA ALA A 477 -30.38 15.60 13.54
C ALA A 477 -30.33 15.80 15.07
N VAL A 478 -29.34 15.23 15.71
CA VAL A 478 -29.08 15.40 17.14
C VAL A 478 -27.64 15.89 17.33
N VAL A 479 -27.46 17.02 18.02
CA VAL A 479 -26.14 17.51 18.43
C VAL A 479 -26.07 17.63 19.95
N ASN A 480 -25.13 16.92 20.57
CA ASN A 480 -24.82 16.99 21.98
C ASN A 480 -23.51 17.78 22.14
N GLN A 481 -23.60 18.98 22.71
CA GLN A 481 -22.45 19.85 23.00
C GLN A 481 -22.14 19.80 24.51
N ASP A 482 -21.33 18.83 24.93
CA ASP A 482 -20.96 18.66 26.32
C ASP A 482 -19.77 19.56 26.71
N GLY A 483 -18.80 19.79 25.80
CA GLY A 483 -17.74 20.78 25.96
C GLY A 483 -18.22 22.22 25.73
N THR A 484 -17.39 23.22 26.02
CA THR A 484 -17.72 24.62 25.75
C THR A 484 -17.80 24.90 24.25
N LEU A 485 -18.67 25.84 23.87
CA LEU A 485 -18.80 26.32 22.49
C LEU A 485 -18.46 27.81 22.45
N ASP A 486 -17.29 28.16 21.92
CA ASP A 486 -16.81 29.54 21.81
C ASP A 486 -16.84 29.99 20.36
N VAL A 487 -17.65 31.01 20.02
CA VAL A 487 -17.87 31.46 18.64
C VAL A 487 -17.57 32.94 18.52
N SER A 488 -16.73 33.30 17.53
CA SER A 488 -16.32 34.68 17.30
C SER A 488 -16.08 34.97 15.81
N GLY A 489 -15.85 36.22 15.49
CA GLY A 489 -15.41 36.63 14.16
C GLY A 489 -16.42 36.43 13.02
N GLY A 490 -17.71 36.19 13.33
CA GLY A 490 -18.74 35.91 12.32
C GLY A 490 -18.87 34.43 11.95
N GLY A 491 -18.42 33.53 12.82
CA GLY A 491 -18.56 32.08 12.64
C GLY A 491 -19.90 31.54 13.18
N HIS A 492 -20.23 30.30 12.81
CA HIS A 492 -21.35 29.52 13.33
C HIS A 492 -20.84 28.34 14.16
N GLY A 493 -21.32 28.21 15.40
CA GLY A 493 -20.95 27.08 16.26
C GLY A 493 -21.58 25.77 15.78
N ILE A 494 -22.91 25.74 15.73
CA ILE A 494 -23.73 24.63 15.23
C ILE A 494 -24.71 25.22 14.20
N ASP A 495 -24.74 24.64 13.00
CA ASP A 495 -25.63 25.07 11.90
C ASP A 495 -26.37 23.84 11.36
N ILE A 496 -27.70 23.81 11.50
CA ILE A 496 -28.51 22.68 11.07
C ILE A 496 -29.60 23.14 10.10
N THR A 497 -29.64 22.51 8.94
CA THR A 497 -30.75 22.66 7.97
C THR A 497 -31.54 21.35 7.93
N GLY A 498 -32.77 21.37 8.52
CA GLY A 498 -33.63 20.18 8.55
C GLY A 498 -34.65 20.22 9.68
N ASP A 499 -35.72 19.47 9.52
CA ASP A 499 -36.83 19.43 10.49
C ASP A 499 -36.51 18.51 11.68
N SER A 500 -37.12 18.82 12.82
CA SER A 500 -37.05 18.01 14.05
C SER A 500 -35.64 17.85 14.62
N ALA A 501 -34.77 18.85 14.39
CA ALA A 501 -33.43 18.87 14.98
C ALA A 501 -33.48 19.04 16.51
N THR A 502 -32.57 18.41 17.21
CA THR A 502 -32.41 18.56 18.67
C THR A 502 -30.96 18.94 18.98
N VAL A 503 -30.78 20.03 19.72
CA VAL A 503 -29.43 20.43 20.22
C VAL A 503 -29.46 20.48 21.74
N ASP A 504 -28.59 19.71 22.38
CA ASP A 504 -28.38 19.71 23.83
C ASP A 504 -27.02 20.36 24.15
N ASN A 505 -27.01 21.62 24.56
CA ASN A 505 -25.83 22.38 24.92
C ASN A 505 -25.67 22.39 26.46
N LYS A 506 -24.80 21.51 26.97
CA LYS A 506 -24.53 21.37 28.40
C LYS A 506 -23.29 22.15 28.85
N GLY A 507 -22.31 22.27 27.98
CA GLY A 507 -21.04 22.96 28.28
C GLY A 507 -21.14 24.49 28.34
N GLY A 508 -22.28 25.03 27.90
CA GLY A 508 -22.47 26.47 27.76
C GLY A 508 -21.79 27.05 26.54
N MET A 509 -22.08 28.32 26.24
CA MET A 509 -21.50 28.96 25.06
C MET A 509 -21.10 30.40 25.31
N THR A 510 -20.04 30.83 24.59
CA THR A 510 -19.63 32.22 24.49
C THR A 510 -19.76 32.65 23.04
N VAL A 511 -20.55 33.66 22.74
CA VAL A 511 -20.73 34.18 21.37
C VAL A 511 -20.39 35.66 21.35
N THR A 512 -19.41 36.03 20.55
CA THR A 512 -18.99 37.42 20.44
C THR A 512 -18.90 37.86 18.99
N ASP A 513 -19.04 39.15 18.78
CA ASP A 513 -18.92 39.83 17.48
C ASP A 513 -20.13 39.69 16.55
N PRO A 514 -20.35 40.70 15.69
CA PRO A 514 -21.46 40.68 14.75
C PRO A 514 -21.38 39.48 13.81
N ASP A 515 -22.53 38.96 13.44
CA ASP A 515 -22.73 37.81 12.55
C ASP A 515 -22.27 36.46 13.15
N SER A 516 -21.73 36.45 14.40
CA SER A 516 -21.44 35.20 15.12
C SER A 516 -22.73 34.59 15.68
N ILE A 517 -22.97 33.30 15.40
CA ILE A 517 -24.15 32.57 15.89
C ILE A 517 -23.70 31.31 16.63
N GLY A 518 -24.14 31.14 17.88
CA GLY A 518 -23.82 29.93 18.64
C GLY A 518 -24.51 28.70 18.07
N ILE A 519 -25.83 28.73 17.97
CA ILE A 519 -26.68 27.67 17.42
C ILE A 519 -27.63 28.27 16.40
N LEU A 520 -27.56 27.82 15.14
CA LEU A 520 -28.49 28.16 14.04
C LEU A 520 -29.25 26.91 13.61
N ILE A 521 -30.57 26.98 13.54
CA ILE A 521 -31.42 25.90 13.00
C ILE A 521 -32.42 26.47 12.00
N ASP A 522 -32.39 25.98 10.78
CA ASP A 522 -33.36 26.25 9.73
C ASP A 522 -34.22 25.00 9.53
N GLY A 523 -35.38 24.92 10.25
CA GLY A 523 -36.27 23.77 10.19
C GLY A 523 -37.38 23.83 11.24
N ASP A 524 -38.49 23.12 10.96
CA ASP A 524 -39.65 23.07 11.86
C ASP A 524 -39.41 22.09 13.01
N LYS A 525 -40.11 22.34 14.13
CA LYS A 525 -40.09 21.47 15.34
C LYS A 525 -38.73 21.30 15.99
N ALA A 526 -37.84 22.26 15.80
CA ALA A 526 -36.53 22.26 16.45
C ALA A 526 -36.64 22.33 17.97
N ILE A 527 -35.75 21.62 18.68
CA ILE A 527 -35.62 21.65 20.13
C ILE A 527 -34.20 22.05 20.49
N VAL A 528 -34.02 23.12 21.26
CA VAL A 528 -32.71 23.53 21.78
C VAL A 528 -32.76 23.55 23.30
N ASN A 529 -31.90 22.81 23.96
CA ASN A 529 -31.75 22.79 25.40
C ASN A 529 -30.39 23.41 25.77
N ASN A 530 -30.42 24.63 26.31
CA ASN A 530 -29.22 25.33 26.81
C ASN A 530 -29.15 25.14 28.33
N ASP A 531 -28.49 24.07 28.76
CA ASP A 531 -28.31 23.73 30.16
C ASP A 531 -27.10 24.43 30.78
N GLY A 532 -26.07 24.71 29.96
CA GLY A 532 -24.87 25.45 30.39
C GLY A 532 -25.09 26.97 30.41
N ASP A 533 -24.17 27.69 31.02
CA ASP A 533 -24.21 29.16 31.08
C ASP A 533 -23.86 29.76 29.72
N ASN A 534 -24.60 30.74 29.25
CA ASN A 534 -24.40 31.38 27.95
C ASN A 534 -24.04 32.85 28.11
N ALA A 535 -22.97 33.30 27.45
CA ALA A 535 -22.52 34.68 27.44
C ALA A 535 -22.49 35.21 25.98
N ILE A 536 -23.37 36.14 25.66
CA ILE A 536 -23.49 36.69 24.32
C ILE A 536 -23.16 38.18 24.36
N SER A 537 -22.24 38.63 23.48
CA SER A 537 -21.78 40.01 23.50
C SER A 537 -21.42 40.56 22.12
N ASN A 538 -21.23 41.87 22.05
CA ASN A 538 -20.69 42.58 20.89
C ASN A 538 -21.42 42.33 19.57
N GLY A 539 -22.72 42.06 19.61
CA GLY A 539 -23.53 41.84 18.42
C GLY A 539 -23.75 40.38 18.05
N GLY A 540 -23.25 39.42 18.83
CA GLY A 540 -23.49 37.99 18.61
C GLY A 540 -24.93 37.53 18.91
N THR A 541 -25.31 36.38 18.36
CA THR A 541 -26.58 35.70 18.59
C THR A 541 -26.34 34.34 19.24
N GLY A 542 -26.90 34.10 20.41
CA GLY A 542 -26.73 32.82 21.12
C GLY A 542 -27.43 31.67 20.39
N THR A 543 -28.77 31.71 20.29
CA THR A 543 -29.54 30.70 19.58
C THR A 543 -30.47 31.38 18.58
N GLN A 544 -30.47 30.92 17.33
CA GLN A 544 -31.37 31.38 16.27
C GLN A 544 -32.12 30.19 15.66
N VAL A 545 -33.45 30.24 15.62
CA VAL A 545 -34.27 29.19 14.98
C VAL A 545 -35.22 29.81 13.96
N ASN A 546 -35.15 29.36 12.73
CA ASN A 546 -36.03 29.75 11.63
C ASN A 546 -36.95 28.56 11.30
N GLY A 547 -38.15 28.49 11.94
CA GLY A 547 -39.07 27.37 11.75
C GLY A 547 -40.26 27.42 12.69
N ASP A 548 -41.34 26.74 12.31
CA ASP A 548 -42.55 26.65 13.11
C ASP A 548 -42.41 25.60 14.23
N GLU A 549 -43.20 25.77 15.30
CA GLU A 549 -43.27 24.84 16.44
C GLU A 549 -41.91 24.64 17.18
N ALA A 550 -41.00 25.60 17.08
CA ALA A 550 -39.71 25.54 17.77
C ALA A 550 -39.84 25.63 19.31
N THR A 551 -38.99 24.90 20.04
CA THR A 551 -38.92 24.97 21.50
C THR A 551 -37.46 25.26 21.91
N VAL A 552 -37.26 26.35 22.66
CA VAL A 552 -35.94 26.68 23.24
C VAL A 552 -36.06 26.71 24.77
N ASN A 553 -35.25 25.87 25.43
CA ASN A 553 -35.20 25.76 26.90
C ASN A 553 -33.87 26.33 27.39
N ASN A 554 -33.90 27.50 28.03
CA ASN A 554 -32.71 28.14 28.62
C ASN A 554 -32.68 27.85 30.14
N ASN A 555 -32.06 26.73 30.51
CA ASN A 555 -31.99 26.26 31.88
C ASN A 555 -30.76 26.86 32.62
N GLY A 556 -29.68 27.12 31.93
CA GLY A 556 -28.48 27.82 32.45
C GLY A 556 -28.68 29.35 32.50
N LYS A 557 -27.68 30.02 33.04
CA LYS A 557 -27.65 31.48 33.06
C LYS A 557 -27.38 32.04 31.67
N THR A 558 -28.21 32.97 31.20
CA THR A 558 -27.98 33.68 29.94
C THR A 558 -27.61 35.13 30.23
N THR A 559 -26.43 35.57 29.79
CA THR A 559 -25.99 36.96 29.90
C THR A 559 -25.84 37.54 28.49
N VAL A 560 -26.54 38.64 28.23
CA VAL A 560 -26.51 39.35 26.94
C VAL A 560 -26.03 40.75 27.16
N ASP A 561 -24.87 41.12 26.56
CA ASP A 561 -24.27 42.43 26.69
C ASP A 561 -23.87 43.03 25.32
N GLY A 562 -24.08 44.32 25.19
CA GLY A 562 -23.70 45.07 24.01
C GLY A 562 -24.79 45.30 22.99
N GLN A 563 -24.55 46.25 22.10
CA GLN A 563 -25.53 46.63 21.06
C GLN A 563 -25.59 45.54 19.97
N GLY A 564 -26.79 45.11 19.62
CA GLY A 564 -27.05 44.13 18.58
C GLY A 564 -26.98 42.67 19.04
N SER A 565 -26.59 42.44 20.32
CA SER A 565 -26.52 41.08 20.86
C SER A 565 -27.92 40.51 21.14
N THR A 566 -28.13 39.24 20.82
CA THR A 566 -29.42 38.52 21.02
C THR A 566 -29.16 37.19 21.72
N GLY A 567 -29.87 36.93 22.84
CA GLY A 567 -29.79 35.64 23.55
C GLY A 567 -30.45 34.52 22.78
N THR A 568 -31.74 34.71 22.43
CA THR A 568 -32.55 33.76 21.65
C THR A 568 -33.39 34.52 20.63
N GLU A 569 -33.31 34.08 19.37
CA GLU A 569 -34.13 34.62 18.26
C GLU A 569 -34.91 33.48 17.60
N ILE A 570 -36.22 33.65 17.40
CA ILE A 570 -37.03 32.66 16.71
C ILE A 570 -37.90 33.34 15.66
N ALA A 571 -37.79 32.90 14.42
CA ALA A 571 -38.67 33.33 13.32
C ALA A 571 -39.56 32.15 12.92
N GLY A 572 -40.79 32.08 13.48
CA GLY A 572 -41.72 30.99 13.22
C GLY A 572 -43.00 31.10 14.05
N ASN A 573 -43.99 30.26 13.75
CA ASN A 573 -45.27 30.20 14.42
C ASN A 573 -45.25 29.14 15.54
N ASN A 574 -46.04 29.35 16.58
CA ASN A 574 -46.21 28.41 17.70
C ASN A 574 -44.91 28.12 18.48
N ALA A 575 -43.96 29.05 18.47
CA ALA A 575 -42.72 28.92 19.21
C ALA A 575 -42.91 28.94 20.73
N VAL A 576 -42.10 28.17 21.44
CA VAL A 576 -42.09 28.12 22.93
C VAL A 576 -40.68 28.44 23.41
N VAL A 577 -40.54 29.40 24.30
CA VAL A 577 -39.29 29.67 25.02
C VAL A 577 -39.50 29.50 26.51
N ASN A 578 -38.78 28.58 27.12
CA ASN A 578 -38.76 28.36 28.56
C ASN A 578 -37.46 28.94 29.13
N GLN A 579 -37.57 29.95 29.98
CA GLN A 579 -36.44 30.61 30.62
C GLN A 579 -36.42 30.26 32.10
N ASP A 580 -35.79 29.12 32.46
CA ASP A 580 -35.71 28.67 33.85
C ASP A 580 -34.44 29.21 34.52
N GLY A 581 -33.37 29.45 33.79
CA GLY A 581 -32.16 30.10 34.26
C GLY A 581 -32.28 31.61 34.36
N THR A 582 -31.26 32.25 34.91
CA THR A 582 -31.19 33.72 35.06
C THR A 582 -30.88 34.37 33.70
N LEU A 583 -31.67 35.41 33.35
CA LEU A 583 -31.43 36.25 32.16
C LEU A 583 -30.84 37.59 32.59
#